data_5eb959f6b5e9f0168e9c2cd6f414eaca
#
_entry.id   5eb959f6b5e9f0168e9c2cd6f414eaca
#
_cell.length_a   1.000
_cell.length_b   1.000
_cell.length_c   1.000
_cell.angle_alpha   90.00
_cell.angle_beta   90.00
_cell.angle_gamma   90.00
#
_symmetry.space_group_name_H-M   'P 1'
#
loop_
_entity.id
_entity.type
_entity.pdbx_description
1 polymer ?
#
loop_
_entity_poly.entity_id
_entity_poly.type
_entity_poly.pdbx_seq_one_letter_code
_entity_poly.pdbx_strand_id
1 'polypeptide(L)'
;SFAKFLLYSIVSLSLSGQSFSLLLVAFICLINLLSDTLSYFSGAMLTPIFIRIIGQDHLAEAIGFKQSTVSLVKTISNILGGVLLGILSIQFISLLNALTFLIAFLGILFIKNDLLKVEKTISYQEGLSVKSFCQHLLQSSKLIWNMNKVLLVLFIISISQAVINVTVPVSTLFLRNQPFLNLQTGQSLALLSTLELSALIVGSLVSGYLKNTISIKLALYASLIIQLLLLVGFVAVRFDWILIFSALDAFFAGILSPRLQELIFKQIPEESMGAVQSSIGAITVVLPSLFTIALVTIATSFGTLAVSFVLLLFLLVAFAMLLNIRESV
;
A
#
# COMPACT_ATOMS: atom_id res chain seq x y z
N SER A 1 13.08 -7.27 -11.68
CA SER A 1 12.14 -7.59 -12.78
C SER A 1 12.37 -8.99 -13.34
N PHE A 2 13.64 -9.40 -13.69
CA PHE A 2 13.91 -10.72 -14.28
C PHE A 2 13.50 -11.89 -13.37
N ALA A 3 13.80 -11.84 -12.08
CA ALA A 3 13.38 -12.87 -11.14
C ALA A 3 11.84 -13.03 -11.09
N LYS A 4 11.09 -11.94 -11.20
CA LYS A 4 9.62 -11.98 -11.27
C LYS A 4 9.13 -12.62 -12.58
N PHE A 5 9.77 -12.32 -13.70
CA PHE A 5 9.47 -12.98 -14.96
C PHE A 5 9.59 -14.50 -14.82
N LEU A 6 10.69 -14.99 -14.23
CA LEU A 6 10.89 -16.43 -14.00
C LEU A 6 9.81 -17.02 -13.08
N LEU A 7 9.49 -16.35 -11.96
CA LEU A 7 8.48 -16.80 -11.01
C LEU A 7 7.10 -16.95 -11.66
N TYR A 8 6.64 -15.97 -12.41
CA TYR A 8 5.31 -16.03 -13.06
C TYR A 8 5.28 -16.95 -14.28
N SER A 9 6.41 -17.17 -14.95
CA SER A 9 6.53 -18.21 -15.98
C SER A 9 6.37 -19.61 -15.38
N ILE A 10 6.94 -19.87 -14.20
CA ILE A 10 6.76 -21.12 -13.46
C ILE A 10 5.28 -21.29 -13.05
N VAL A 11 4.62 -20.24 -12.58
CA VAL A 11 3.17 -20.29 -12.25
C VAL A 11 2.36 -20.64 -13.49
N SER A 12 2.62 -20.01 -14.63
CA SER A 12 1.91 -20.30 -15.88
C SER A 12 2.07 -21.77 -16.30
N LEU A 13 3.28 -22.32 -16.21
CA LEU A 13 3.55 -23.73 -16.50
C LEU A 13 2.89 -24.67 -15.50
N SER A 14 2.88 -24.34 -14.21
CA SER A 14 2.26 -25.15 -13.15
C SER A 14 0.74 -25.21 -13.27
N LEU A 15 0.11 -24.18 -13.83
CA LEU A 15 -1.34 -24.14 -14.07
C LEU A 15 -1.73 -24.95 -15.33
N SER A 16 -0.79 -25.33 -16.18
CA SER A 16 -1.08 -26.12 -17.37
C SER A 16 -1.35 -27.59 -17.03
N GLY A 17 -2.63 -27.99 -17.07
CA GLY A 17 -3.01 -29.40 -17.00
C GLY A 17 -3.26 -29.99 -15.62
N GLN A 18 -3.31 -29.19 -14.54
CA GLN A 18 -3.59 -29.68 -13.19
C GLN A 18 -4.96 -29.20 -12.66
N SER A 19 -5.63 -30.10 -11.94
CA SER A 19 -6.77 -29.70 -11.07
C SER A 19 -6.27 -28.84 -9.93
N PHE A 20 -7.07 -27.83 -9.51
CA PHE A 20 -6.78 -26.96 -8.37
C PHE A 20 -6.59 -27.81 -7.11
N SER A 21 -5.35 -28.00 -6.69
CA SER A 21 -5.00 -28.66 -5.43
C SER A 21 -4.60 -27.62 -4.37
N LEU A 22 -4.76 -27.94 -3.10
CA LEU A 22 -4.31 -27.09 -1.99
C LEU A 22 -2.82 -26.75 -2.10
N LEU A 23 -2.01 -27.69 -2.56
CA LEU A 23 -0.58 -27.50 -2.82
C LEU A 23 -0.30 -26.46 -3.90
N LEU A 24 -1.08 -26.46 -4.98
CA LEU A 24 -0.95 -25.46 -6.04
C LEU A 24 -1.29 -24.05 -5.53
N VAL A 25 -2.34 -23.91 -4.72
CA VAL A 25 -2.71 -22.64 -4.10
C VAL A 25 -1.60 -22.15 -3.16
N ALA A 26 -1.07 -23.02 -2.30
CA ALA A 26 0.04 -22.67 -1.41
C ALA A 26 1.30 -22.26 -2.19
N PHE A 27 1.60 -22.92 -3.29
CA PHE A 27 2.72 -22.60 -4.17
C PHE A 27 2.54 -21.22 -4.83
N ILE A 28 1.35 -20.90 -5.33
CA ILE A 28 1.04 -19.57 -5.90
C ILE A 28 1.16 -18.49 -4.82
N CYS A 29 0.66 -18.73 -3.61
CA CYS A 29 0.80 -17.80 -2.48
C CYS A 29 2.29 -17.55 -2.13
N LEU A 30 3.10 -18.59 -2.11
CA LEU A 30 4.55 -18.46 -1.88
C LEU A 30 5.24 -17.61 -2.97
N ILE A 31 4.90 -17.85 -4.24
CA ILE A 31 5.44 -17.07 -5.35
C ILE A 31 5.02 -15.59 -5.26
N ASN A 32 3.77 -15.32 -4.91
CA ASN A 32 3.31 -13.95 -4.70
C ASN A 32 4.07 -13.28 -3.56
N LEU A 33 4.26 -13.97 -2.44
CA LEU A 33 5.05 -13.46 -1.30
C LEU A 33 6.49 -13.12 -1.72
N LEU A 34 7.16 -13.99 -2.48
CA LEU A 34 8.49 -13.73 -3.02
C LEU A 34 8.50 -12.55 -3.99
N SER A 35 7.49 -12.46 -4.87
CA SER A 35 7.34 -11.36 -5.82
C SER A 35 7.16 -10.01 -5.10
N ASP A 36 6.34 -9.97 -4.04
CA ASP A 36 6.11 -8.76 -3.26
C ASP A 36 7.36 -8.35 -2.48
N THR A 37 8.08 -9.31 -1.92
CA THR A 37 9.38 -9.08 -1.27
C THR A 37 10.36 -8.45 -2.26
N LEU A 38 10.51 -9.00 -3.48
CA LEU A 38 11.37 -8.45 -4.52
C LEU A 38 10.93 -7.04 -4.96
N SER A 39 9.61 -6.76 -4.98
CA SER A 39 9.08 -5.41 -5.27
C SER A 39 9.51 -4.40 -4.21
N TYR A 40 9.43 -4.82 -2.96
CA TYR A 40 9.82 -4.00 -1.81
C TYR A 40 11.30 -3.63 -1.86
N PHE A 41 12.17 -4.61 -2.08
CA PHE A 41 13.61 -4.37 -2.25
C PHE A 41 13.91 -3.43 -3.43
N SER A 42 13.26 -3.65 -4.56
CA SER A 42 13.42 -2.79 -5.75
C SER A 42 12.98 -1.34 -5.45
N GLY A 43 11.85 -1.17 -4.77
CA GLY A 43 11.36 0.15 -4.35
C GLY A 43 12.32 0.86 -3.40
N ALA A 44 12.83 0.15 -2.39
CA ALA A 44 13.78 0.68 -1.43
C ALA A 44 15.09 1.15 -2.08
N MET A 45 15.61 0.38 -3.05
CA MET A 45 16.82 0.75 -3.79
C MET A 45 16.63 1.97 -4.71
N LEU A 46 15.45 2.14 -5.30
CA LEU A 46 15.19 3.25 -6.22
C LEU A 46 14.88 4.57 -5.50
N THR A 47 14.46 4.53 -4.25
CA THR A 47 14.06 5.73 -3.50
C THR A 47 15.17 6.76 -3.36
N PRO A 48 16.41 6.42 -2.95
CA PRO A 48 17.50 7.40 -2.87
C PRO A 48 17.84 8.05 -4.21
N ILE A 49 17.82 7.24 -5.29
CA ILE A 49 18.09 7.73 -6.66
C ILE A 49 17.00 8.74 -7.08
N PHE A 50 15.74 8.42 -6.79
CA PHE A 50 14.60 9.28 -7.09
C PHE A 50 14.71 10.64 -6.39
N ILE A 51 15.06 10.65 -5.10
CA ILE A 51 15.23 11.88 -4.30
C ILE A 51 16.37 12.72 -4.81
N ARG A 52 17.50 12.10 -5.16
CA ARG A 52 18.69 12.79 -5.70
C ARG A 52 18.41 13.47 -7.03
N ILE A 53 17.61 12.84 -7.91
CA ILE A 53 17.26 13.41 -9.23
C ILE A 53 16.32 14.62 -9.08
N ILE A 54 15.36 14.55 -8.16
CA ILE A 54 14.29 15.56 -8.03
C ILE A 54 14.71 16.73 -7.13
N GLY A 55 15.56 16.47 -6.14
CA GLY A 55 15.88 17.44 -5.10
C GLY A 55 14.77 17.52 -4.03
N GLN A 56 15.09 18.20 -2.92
CA GLN A 56 14.18 18.25 -1.77
C GLN A 56 13.02 19.22 -1.94
N ASP A 57 13.18 20.25 -2.77
CA ASP A 57 12.18 21.32 -2.90
C ASP A 57 10.88 20.86 -3.59
N HIS A 58 10.98 19.97 -4.58
CA HIS A 58 9.85 19.44 -5.36
C HIS A 58 9.47 18.01 -4.99
N LEU A 59 9.97 17.50 -3.85
CA LEU A 59 9.85 16.10 -3.49
C LEU A 59 8.38 15.68 -3.27
N ALA A 60 7.56 16.52 -2.62
CA ALA A 60 6.15 16.21 -2.37
C ALA A 60 5.34 16.13 -3.67
N GLU A 61 5.58 17.04 -4.61
CA GLU A 61 4.91 17.05 -5.91
C GLU A 61 5.28 15.82 -6.74
N ALA A 62 6.56 15.49 -6.75
CA ALA A 62 7.07 14.32 -7.48
C ALA A 62 6.56 13.00 -6.89
N ILE A 63 6.49 12.88 -5.56
CA ILE A 63 5.91 11.71 -4.89
C ILE A 63 4.41 11.63 -5.19
N GLY A 64 3.69 12.75 -5.15
CA GLY A 64 2.27 12.83 -5.50
C GLY A 64 2.02 12.40 -6.95
N PHE A 65 2.81 12.89 -7.89
CA PHE A 65 2.74 12.48 -9.30
C PHE A 65 3.03 10.99 -9.48
N LYS A 66 4.09 10.47 -8.85
CA LYS A 66 4.41 9.03 -8.84
C LYS A 66 3.25 8.21 -8.29
N GLN A 67 2.69 8.61 -7.15
CA GLN A 67 1.56 7.91 -6.51
C GLN A 67 0.33 7.90 -7.41
N SER A 68 0.01 9.04 -8.03
CA SER A 68 -1.11 9.16 -8.97
C SER A 68 -0.93 8.27 -10.19
N THR A 69 0.28 8.25 -10.76
CA THR A 69 0.61 7.39 -11.90
C THR A 69 0.47 5.92 -11.54
N VAL A 70 0.98 5.50 -10.38
CA VAL A 70 0.85 4.11 -9.90
C VAL A 70 -0.62 3.75 -9.69
N SER A 71 -1.41 4.65 -9.10
CA SER A 71 -2.84 4.41 -8.86
C SER A 71 -3.63 4.35 -10.15
N LEU A 72 -3.33 5.21 -11.14
CA LEU A 72 -3.93 5.18 -12.46
C LEU A 72 -3.65 3.84 -13.17
N VAL A 73 -2.40 3.40 -13.16
CA VAL A 73 -2.02 2.09 -13.73
C VAL A 73 -2.74 0.95 -13.01
N LYS A 74 -2.84 0.98 -11.67
CA LYS A 74 -3.59 -0.03 -10.90
C LYS A 74 -5.07 -0.04 -11.28
N THR A 75 -5.70 1.14 -11.43
CA THR A 75 -7.12 1.24 -11.82
C THR A 75 -7.35 0.63 -13.19
N ILE A 76 -6.54 1.02 -14.19
CA ILE A 76 -6.61 0.46 -15.54
C ILE A 76 -6.37 -1.06 -15.51
N SER A 77 -5.36 -1.51 -14.76
CA SER A 77 -5.03 -2.93 -14.64
C SER A 77 -6.14 -3.74 -13.98
N ASN A 78 -6.83 -3.19 -12.98
CA ASN A 78 -7.98 -3.87 -12.35
C ASN A 78 -9.15 -4.04 -13.31
N ILE A 79 -9.46 -2.99 -14.10
CA ILE A 79 -10.53 -3.04 -15.10
C ILE A 79 -10.16 -4.04 -16.21
N LEU A 80 -8.96 -3.91 -16.77
CA LEU A 80 -8.47 -4.83 -17.81
C LEU A 80 -8.38 -6.27 -17.29
N GLY A 81 -7.87 -6.47 -16.07
CA GLY A 81 -7.77 -7.77 -15.44
C GLY A 81 -9.13 -8.45 -15.29
N GLY A 82 -10.15 -7.71 -14.86
CA GLY A 82 -11.52 -8.22 -14.78
C GLY A 82 -12.10 -8.65 -16.15
N VAL A 83 -11.86 -7.86 -17.19
CA VAL A 83 -12.27 -8.20 -18.56
C VAL A 83 -11.49 -9.41 -19.09
N LEU A 84 -10.18 -9.40 -18.92
CA LEU A 84 -9.30 -10.48 -19.40
C LEU A 84 -9.60 -11.82 -18.74
N LEU A 85 -9.93 -11.82 -17.42
CA LEU A 85 -10.35 -13.04 -16.71
C LEU A 85 -11.63 -13.66 -17.26
N GLY A 86 -12.50 -12.85 -17.90
CA GLY A 86 -13.70 -13.35 -18.57
C GLY A 86 -13.42 -13.97 -19.95
N ILE A 87 -12.29 -13.66 -20.57
CA ILE A 87 -11.98 -14.03 -21.97
C ILE A 87 -10.81 -15.02 -22.06
N LEU A 88 -9.82 -14.86 -21.19
CA LEU A 88 -8.55 -15.59 -21.23
C LEU A 88 -8.45 -16.60 -20.07
N SER A 89 -7.73 -17.69 -20.30
CA SER A 89 -7.41 -18.62 -19.22
C SER A 89 -6.43 -17.99 -18.22
N ILE A 90 -6.50 -18.42 -16.96
CA ILE A 90 -5.60 -17.97 -15.89
C ILE A 90 -4.13 -18.19 -16.26
N GLN A 91 -3.83 -19.26 -16.98
CA GLN A 91 -2.50 -19.58 -17.51
C GLN A 91 -1.99 -18.48 -18.44
N PHE A 92 -2.82 -18.05 -19.37
CA PHE A 92 -2.46 -17.03 -20.34
C PHE A 92 -2.29 -15.65 -19.67
N ILE A 93 -3.12 -15.34 -18.67
CA ILE A 93 -2.98 -14.12 -17.87
C ILE A 93 -1.68 -14.13 -17.06
N SER A 94 -1.31 -15.28 -16.47
CA SER A 94 -0.03 -15.44 -15.78
C SER A 94 1.16 -15.25 -16.72
N LEU A 95 1.08 -15.75 -17.95
CA LEU A 95 2.10 -15.55 -18.99
C LEU A 95 2.21 -14.09 -19.40
N LEU A 96 1.08 -13.41 -19.64
CA LEU A 96 1.08 -11.96 -19.92
C LEU A 96 1.73 -11.17 -18.80
N ASN A 97 1.43 -11.50 -17.54
CA ASN A 97 2.05 -10.86 -16.38
C ASN A 97 3.58 -11.12 -16.38
N ALA A 98 4.03 -12.34 -16.67
CA ALA A 98 5.45 -12.63 -16.81
C ALA A 98 6.11 -11.77 -17.90
N LEU A 99 5.48 -11.64 -19.07
CA LEU A 99 5.99 -10.82 -20.17
C LEU A 99 6.13 -9.33 -19.79
N THR A 100 5.20 -8.78 -19.01
CA THR A 100 5.33 -7.38 -18.52
C THR A 100 6.60 -7.18 -17.68
N PHE A 101 6.97 -8.16 -16.84
CA PHE A 101 8.21 -8.09 -16.07
C PHE A 101 9.46 -8.26 -16.95
N LEU A 102 9.38 -9.02 -18.03
CA LEU A 102 10.47 -9.12 -19.01
C LEU A 102 10.68 -7.78 -19.74
N ILE A 103 9.59 -7.14 -20.20
CA ILE A 103 9.64 -5.81 -20.83
C ILE A 103 10.22 -4.78 -19.85
N ALA A 104 9.79 -4.79 -18.59
CA ALA A 104 10.34 -3.91 -17.56
C ALA A 104 11.84 -4.17 -17.29
N PHE A 105 12.28 -5.43 -17.36
CA PHE A 105 13.69 -5.76 -17.23
C PHE A 105 14.51 -5.23 -18.41
N LEU A 106 14.03 -5.46 -19.64
CA LEU A 106 14.69 -4.92 -20.85
C LEU A 106 14.74 -3.39 -20.82
N GLY A 107 13.64 -2.73 -20.39
CA GLY A 107 13.61 -1.27 -20.25
C GLY A 107 14.68 -0.73 -19.30
N ILE A 108 14.95 -1.42 -18.19
CA ILE A 108 16.01 -1.03 -17.25
C ILE A 108 17.40 -1.13 -17.90
N LEU A 109 17.64 -2.10 -18.79
CA LEU A 109 18.92 -2.24 -19.47
C LEU A 109 19.24 -1.08 -20.42
N PHE A 110 18.21 -0.36 -20.90
CA PHE A 110 18.38 0.84 -21.73
C PHE A 110 18.66 2.12 -20.94
N ILE A 111 18.52 2.09 -19.61
CA ILE A 111 18.85 3.26 -18.77
C ILE A 111 20.37 3.44 -18.75
N LYS A 112 20.81 4.64 -19.15
CA LYS A 112 22.25 4.97 -19.16
C LYS A 112 22.87 4.79 -17.78
N ASN A 113 23.99 4.07 -17.74
CA ASN A 113 24.75 3.78 -16.50
C ASN A 113 25.15 5.04 -15.71
N ASP A 114 25.23 6.21 -16.34
CA ASP A 114 25.62 7.45 -15.68
C ASP A 114 24.59 7.94 -14.65
N LEU A 115 23.30 7.62 -14.85
CA LEU A 115 22.24 7.89 -13.87
C LEU A 115 22.26 6.91 -12.69
N LEU A 116 22.87 5.75 -12.87
CA LEU A 116 22.97 4.67 -11.87
C LEU A 116 24.30 4.69 -11.12
N LYS A 117 25.27 5.51 -11.54
CA LYS A 117 26.52 5.71 -10.78
C LYS A 117 26.21 6.43 -9.49
N VAL A 118 25.82 5.67 -8.49
CA VAL A 118 25.99 6.07 -7.10
C VAL A 118 27.50 6.19 -6.90
N GLU A 119 28.00 7.41 -6.69
CA GLU A 119 29.39 7.58 -6.29
C GLU A 119 29.67 6.62 -5.14
N LYS A 120 30.78 5.88 -5.27
CA LYS A 120 31.25 4.89 -4.30
C LYS A 120 31.65 5.54 -2.96
N THR A 121 30.76 6.32 -2.35
CA THR A 121 31.01 6.94 -1.05
C THR A 121 30.67 6.00 0.10
N ILE A 122 30.05 4.86 -0.19
CA ILE A 122 29.85 3.81 0.81
C ILE A 122 30.92 2.76 0.58
N SER A 123 32.00 2.88 1.35
CA SER A 123 32.97 1.80 1.53
C SER A 123 32.26 0.63 2.22
N TYR A 124 31.64 -0.24 1.44
CA TYR A 124 31.22 -1.57 1.89
C TYR A 124 32.48 -2.42 2.12
N GLN A 125 33.23 -2.12 3.20
CA GLN A 125 34.37 -2.93 3.64
C GLN A 125 33.95 -4.20 4.40
N GLU A 126 32.68 -4.33 4.75
CA GLU A 126 32.20 -5.56 5.39
C GLU A 126 31.37 -6.38 4.39
N GLY A 127 31.82 -7.61 4.16
CA GLY A 127 31.16 -8.55 3.26
C GLY A 127 29.66 -8.68 3.59
N LEU A 128 28.82 -8.86 2.56
CA LEU A 128 27.39 -9.08 2.62
C LEU A 128 27.04 -10.29 3.54
N SER A 129 27.08 -10.09 4.84
CA SER A 129 26.65 -11.07 5.84
C SER A 129 25.18 -10.77 6.16
N VAL A 130 24.34 -11.81 6.22
CA VAL A 130 22.97 -11.70 6.71
C VAL A 130 22.92 -11.04 8.08
N LYS A 131 23.95 -11.26 8.91
CA LYS A 131 24.08 -10.67 10.22
C LYS A 131 24.28 -9.15 10.15
N SER A 132 25.15 -8.65 9.27
CA SER A 132 25.36 -7.20 9.08
C SER A 132 24.09 -6.54 8.52
N PHE A 133 23.39 -7.19 7.60
CA PHE A 133 22.11 -6.71 7.08
C PHE A 133 21.04 -6.60 8.19
N CYS A 134 20.89 -7.63 9.03
CA CYS A 134 19.96 -7.58 10.17
C CYS A 134 20.37 -6.49 11.20
N GLN A 135 21.65 -6.29 11.43
CA GLN A 135 22.15 -5.22 12.30
C GLN A 135 21.84 -3.83 11.74
N HIS A 136 22.02 -3.61 10.44
CA HIS A 136 21.66 -2.36 9.77
C HIS A 136 20.14 -2.11 9.80
N LEU A 137 19.31 -3.13 9.60
CA LEU A 137 17.86 -3.02 9.76
C LEU A 137 17.47 -2.64 11.20
N LEU A 138 18.11 -3.26 12.21
CA LEU A 138 17.86 -2.95 13.61
C LEU A 138 18.33 -1.54 13.99
N GLN A 139 19.45 -1.09 13.46
CA GLN A 139 19.93 0.29 13.68
C GLN A 139 19.00 1.31 13.03
N SER A 140 18.53 1.03 11.81
CA SER A 140 17.60 1.91 11.09
C SER A 140 16.21 1.94 11.73
N SER A 141 15.73 0.81 12.27
CA SER A 141 14.50 0.79 13.06
C SER A 141 14.63 1.58 14.37
N LYS A 142 15.81 1.56 15.02
CA LYS A 142 16.09 2.41 16.18
C LYS A 142 16.06 3.90 15.85
N LEU A 143 16.50 4.31 14.67
CA LEU A 143 16.38 5.72 14.23
C LEU A 143 14.91 6.15 14.19
N ILE A 144 14.03 5.34 13.58
CA ILE A 144 12.57 5.62 13.55
C ILE A 144 12.01 5.61 14.97
N TRP A 145 12.42 4.64 15.81
CA TRP A 145 11.94 4.51 17.19
C TRP A 145 12.29 5.72 18.05
N ASN A 146 13.44 6.35 17.79
CA ASN A 146 13.86 7.58 18.47
C ASN A 146 13.11 8.83 17.97
N MET A 147 12.45 8.73 16.80
CA MET A 147 11.63 9.81 16.24
C MET A 147 10.18 9.67 16.73
N ASN A 148 9.92 9.88 18.02
CA ASN A 148 8.64 9.65 18.67
C ASN A 148 7.44 10.20 17.91
N LYS A 149 7.54 11.38 17.30
CA LYS A 149 6.45 12.00 16.52
C LYS A 149 6.17 11.24 15.23
N VAL A 150 7.22 10.86 14.49
CA VAL A 150 7.10 10.11 13.23
C VAL A 150 6.51 8.72 13.51
N LEU A 151 7.00 8.08 14.57
CA LEU A 151 6.51 6.77 15.00
C LEU A 151 5.02 6.81 15.33
N LEU A 152 4.56 7.80 16.10
CA LEU A 152 3.14 8.01 16.42
C LEU A 152 2.29 8.16 15.14
N VAL A 153 2.74 8.98 14.19
CA VAL A 153 2.05 9.16 12.90
C VAL A 153 2.00 7.86 12.11
N LEU A 154 3.10 7.09 12.08
CA LEU A 154 3.14 5.79 11.41
C LEU A 154 2.17 4.78 12.03
N PHE A 155 2.02 4.76 13.36
CA PHE A 155 1.04 3.91 14.04
C PHE A 155 -0.40 4.33 13.71
N ILE A 156 -0.71 5.63 13.72
CA ILE A 156 -2.04 6.12 13.31
C ILE A 156 -2.36 5.69 11.88
N ILE A 157 -1.40 5.84 10.95
CA ILE A 157 -1.55 5.41 9.56
C ILE A 157 -1.76 3.90 9.48
N SER A 158 -1.02 3.11 10.27
CA SER A 158 -1.16 1.65 10.28
C SER A 158 -2.56 1.21 10.76
N ILE A 159 -3.12 1.88 11.75
CA ILE A 159 -4.51 1.67 12.20
C ILE A 159 -5.48 2.07 11.09
N SER A 160 -5.33 3.24 10.50
CA SER A 160 -6.14 3.70 9.36
C SER A 160 -6.08 2.71 8.19
N GLN A 161 -4.90 2.23 7.86
CA GLN A 161 -4.71 1.26 6.78
C GLN A 161 -5.40 -0.08 7.07
N ALA A 162 -5.44 -0.51 8.33
CA ALA A 162 -6.17 -1.71 8.73
C ALA A 162 -7.69 -1.55 8.53
N VAL A 163 -8.25 -0.36 8.81
CA VAL A 163 -9.67 -0.05 8.54
C VAL A 163 -9.97 -0.14 7.04
N ILE A 164 -9.13 0.46 6.20
CA ILE A 164 -9.28 0.44 4.75
C ILE A 164 -9.19 -1.01 4.22
N ASN A 165 -8.17 -1.75 4.65
CA ASN A 165 -7.94 -3.12 4.18
C ASN A 165 -9.08 -4.09 4.53
N VAL A 166 -9.81 -3.84 5.61
CA VAL A 166 -10.94 -4.69 6.03
C VAL A 166 -12.24 -4.31 5.31
N THR A 167 -12.30 -3.16 4.66
CA THR A 167 -13.52 -2.64 4.00
C THR A 167 -14.03 -3.60 2.92
N VAL A 168 -13.16 -4.07 2.02
CA VAL A 168 -13.54 -5.00 0.95
C VAL A 168 -13.99 -6.36 1.50
N PRO A 169 -13.24 -7.06 2.38
CA PRO A 169 -13.69 -8.32 2.97
C PRO A 169 -15.03 -8.22 3.71
N VAL A 170 -15.21 -7.18 4.53
CA VAL A 170 -16.45 -7.01 5.29
C VAL A 170 -17.61 -6.68 4.36
N SER A 171 -17.40 -5.81 3.36
CA SER A 171 -18.44 -5.51 2.35
C SER A 171 -18.87 -6.76 1.59
N THR A 172 -17.95 -7.68 1.31
CA THR A 172 -18.26 -8.95 0.64
C THR A 172 -19.26 -9.79 1.43
N LEU A 173 -19.18 -9.79 2.78
CA LEU A 173 -20.04 -10.59 3.64
C LEU A 173 -21.52 -10.16 3.53
N PHE A 174 -21.81 -8.87 3.49
CA PHE A 174 -23.20 -8.41 3.40
C PHE A 174 -23.70 -8.22 1.96
N LEU A 175 -22.84 -7.87 0.99
CA LEU A 175 -23.23 -7.78 -0.43
C LEU A 175 -23.68 -9.12 -0.99
N ARG A 176 -23.21 -10.23 -0.42
CA ARG A 176 -23.67 -11.57 -0.79
C ARG A 176 -25.16 -11.78 -0.52
N ASN A 177 -25.68 -11.16 0.56
CA ASN A 177 -27.07 -11.30 0.97
C ASN A 177 -27.97 -10.14 0.51
N GLN A 178 -27.37 -8.98 0.25
CA GLN A 178 -28.06 -7.76 -0.16
C GLN A 178 -27.32 -7.11 -1.35
N PRO A 179 -27.64 -7.50 -2.60
CA PRO A 179 -26.99 -6.94 -3.76
C PRO A 179 -27.27 -5.43 -3.88
N PHE A 180 -26.22 -4.65 -4.14
CA PHE A 180 -26.33 -3.22 -4.34
C PHE A 180 -26.71 -2.91 -5.79
N LEU A 181 -27.78 -2.12 -6.00
CA LEU A 181 -28.29 -1.73 -7.34
C LEU A 181 -28.47 -2.91 -8.32
N ASN A 182 -28.81 -4.09 -7.83
CA ASN A 182 -28.89 -5.33 -8.63
C ASN A 182 -27.55 -5.76 -9.28
N LEU A 183 -26.42 -5.18 -8.83
CA LEU A 183 -25.09 -5.57 -9.27
C LEU A 183 -24.64 -6.86 -8.57
N GLN A 184 -23.86 -7.66 -9.28
CA GLN A 184 -23.17 -8.79 -8.64
C GLN A 184 -22.16 -8.27 -7.62
N THR A 185 -21.86 -9.07 -6.58
CA THR A 185 -20.90 -8.71 -5.53
C THR A 185 -19.57 -8.23 -6.11
N GLY A 186 -19.02 -8.93 -7.10
CA GLY A 186 -17.78 -8.54 -7.76
C GLY A 186 -17.84 -7.17 -8.45
N GLN A 187 -18.97 -6.83 -9.08
CA GLN A 187 -19.19 -5.54 -9.73
C GLN A 187 -19.28 -4.41 -8.69
N SER A 188 -19.96 -4.65 -7.58
CA SER A 188 -20.06 -3.69 -6.48
C SER A 188 -18.69 -3.41 -5.86
N LEU A 189 -17.87 -4.44 -5.65
CA LEU A 189 -16.50 -4.31 -5.13
C LEU A 189 -15.56 -3.63 -6.13
N ALA A 190 -15.72 -3.90 -7.43
CA ALA A 190 -14.98 -3.20 -8.48
C ALA A 190 -15.32 -1.70 -8.50
N LEU A 191 -16.60 -1.34 -8.31
CA LEU A 191 -17.03 0.05 -8.17
C LEU A 191 -16.37 0.72 -6.95
N LEU A 192 -16.39 0.05 -5.78
CA LEU A 192 -15.71 0.53 -4.57
C LEU A 192 -14.24 0.82 -4.83
N SER A 193 -13.50 -0.16 -5.32
CA SER A 193 -12.05 -0.02 -5.59
C SER A 193 -11.75 1.05 -6.64
N THR A 194 -12.59 1.19 -7.66
CA THR A 194 -12.41 2.22 -8.69
C THR A 194 -12.61 3.62 -8.12
N LEU A 195 -13.63 3.82 -7.28
CA LEU A 195 -13.87 5.10 -6.61
C LEU A 195 -12.74 5.45 -5.63
N GLU A 196 -12.29 4.50 -4.82
CA GLU A 196 -11.16 4.69 -3.89
C GLU A 196 -9.88 5.08 -4.64
N LEU A 197 -9.51 4.36 -5.71
CA LEU A 197 -8.31 4.67 -6.49
C LEU A 197 -8.43 6.02 -7.20
N SER A 198 -9.59 6.35 -7.75
CA SER A 198 -9.82 7.64 -8.39
C SER A 198 -9.69 8.80 -7.40
N ALA A 199 -10.29 8.66 -6.22
CA ALA A 199 -10.20 9.65 -5.15
C ALA A 199 -8.75 9.81 -4.64
N LEU A 200 -8.01 8.72 -4.49
CA LEU A 200 -6.60 8.71 -4.10
C LEU A 200 -5.73 9.42 -5.15
N ILE A 201 -6.00 9.22 -6.46
CA ILE A 201 -5.31 9.94 -7.54
C ILE A 201 -5.53 11.44 -7.39
N VAL A 202 -6.78 11.87 -7.28
CA VAL A 202 -7.13 13.29 -7.13
C VAL A 202 -6.46 13.86 -5.88
N GLY A 203 -6.57 13.20 -4.73
CA GLY A 203 -5.94 13.61 -3.48
C GLY A 203 -4.42 13.78 -3.60
N SER A 204 -3.74 12.83 -4.24
CA SER A 204 -2.28 12.88 -4.40
C SER A 204 -1.81 13.96 -5.37
N LEU A 205 -2.57 14.23 -6.45
CA LEU A 205 -2.28 15.33 -7.37
C LEU A 205 -2.45 16.71 -6.69
N VAL A 206 -3.49 16.88 -5.87
CA VAL A 206 -3.76 18.15 -5.18
C VAL A 206 -2.90 18.35 -3.94
N SER A 207 -2.21 17.31 -3.47
CA SER A 207 -1.41 17.32 -2.23
C SER A 207 -0.39 18.46 -2.20
N GLY A 208 0.33 18.72 -3.30
CA GLY A 208 1.31 19.80 -3.41
C GLY A 208 0.66 21.18 -3.26
N TYR A 209 -0.47 21.41 -3.95
CA TYR A 209 -1.19 22.69 -3.91
C TYR A 209 -1.80 22.99 -2.53
N LEU A 210 -2.27 21.97 -1.85
CA LEU A 210 -2.89 22.11 -0.52
C LEU A 210 -1.88 22.15 0.63
N LYS A 211 -0.58 22.09 0.37
CA LYS A 211 0.47 22.02 1.38
C LYS A 211 0.41 23.18 2.38
N ASN A 212 0.10 24.38 1.91
CA ASN A 212 0.04 25.59 2.74
C ASN A 212 -1.33 25.82 3.41
N THR A 213 -2.37 25.11 2.96
CA THR A 213 -3.75 25.32 3.43
C THR A 213 -4.21 24.28 4.40
N ILE A 214 -3.81 23.01 4.20
CA ILE A 214 -4.21 21.88 5.03
C ILE A 214 -2.97 21.34 5.74
N SER A 215 -2.92 21.37 7.08
CA SER A 215 -1.84 20.74 7.83
C SER A 215 -1.97 19.21 7.81
N ILE A 216 -0.87 18.49 7.99
CA ILE A 216 -0.85 17.02 8.10
C ILE A 216 -1.79 16.57 9.22
N LYS A 217 -1.77 17.29 10.36
CA LYS A 217 -2.62 17.00 11.51
C LYS A 217 -4.12 17.13 11.17
N LEU A 218 -4.50 18.19 10.45
CA LEU A 218 -5.87 18.39 10.02
C LEU A 218 -6.35 17.29 9.06
N ALA A 219 -5.49 16.89 8.12
CA ALA A 219 -5.81 15.81 7.17
C ALA A 219 -5.96 14.45 7.89
N LEU A 220 -5.14 14.17 8.92
CA LEU A 220 -5.29 12.98 9.77
C LEU A 220 -6.60 13.01 10.57
N TYR A 221 -6.98 14.14 11.15
CA TYR A 221 -8.29 14.29 11.83
C TYR A 221 -9.45 14.04 10.87
N ALA A 222 -9.40 14.63 9.67
CA ALA A 222 -10.43 14.42 8.66
C ALA A 222 -10.56 12.94 8.27
N SER A 223 -9.44 12.26 8.00
CA SER A 223 -9.42 10.83 7.69
C SER A 223 -10.01 10.00 8.83
N LEU A 224 -9.60 10.21 10.09
CA LEU A 224 -10.15 9.46 11.23
C LEU A 224 -11.65 9.69 11.43
N ILE A 225 -12.15 10.93 11.24
CA ILE A 225 -13.59 11.23 11.32
C ILE A 225 -14.34 10.51 10.20
N ILE A 226 -13.81 10.53 8.97
CA ILE A 226 -14.42 9.84 7.83
C ILE A 226 -14.46 8.33 8.07
N GLN A 227 -13.40 7.75 8.65
CA GLN A 227 -13.38 6.33 9.02
C GLN A 227 -14.41 6.00 10.11
N LEU A 228 -14.68 6.90 11.07
CA LEU A 228 -15.77 6.71 12.00
C LEU A 228 -17.14 6.71 11.29
N LEU A 229 -17.35 7.59 10.31
CA LEU A 229 -18.56 7.59 9.48
C LEU A 229 -18.65 6.33 8.61
N LEU A 230 -17.53 5.81 8.11
CA LEU A 230 -17.47 4.53 7.41
C LEU A 230 -17.96 3.36 8.29
N LEU A 231 -17.60 3.36 9.60
CA LEU A 231 -18.11 2.36 10.54
C LEU A 231 -19.63 2.45 10.72
N VAL A 232 -20.20 3.65 10.70
CA VAL A 232 -21.66 3.80 10.71
C VAL A 232 -22.28 3.14 9.48
N GLY A 233 -21.63 3.25 8.32
CA GLY A 233 -22.04 2.55 7.10
C GLY A 233 -22.03 1.02 7.27
N PHE A 234 -21.01 0.46 7.94
CA PHE A 234 -20.95 -0.99 8.23
C PHE A 234 -22.06 -1.43 9.20
N VAL A 235 -22.30 -0.68 10.28
CA VAL A 235 -23.34 -0.99 11.26
C VAL A 235 -24.74 -0.88 10.65
N ALA A 236 -24.98 0.14 9.83
CA ALA A 236 -26.23 0.36 9.13
C ALA A 236 -26.42 -0.56 7.91
N VAL A 237 -25.40 -1.34 7.53
CA VAL A 237 -25.39 -2.21 6.34
C VAL A 237 -25.73 -1.40 5.06
N ARG A 238 -25.20 -0.17 4.95
CA ARG A 238 -25.44 0.77 3.85
C ARG A 238 -24.21 0.87 2.97
N PHE A 239 -24.22 0.13 1.85
CA PHE A 239 -23.09 0.11 0.93
C PHE A 239 -22.86 1.45 0.21
N ASP A 240 -23.88 2.22 -0.05
CA ASP A 240 -23.80 3.60 -0.55
C ASP A 240 -22.97 4.51 0.36
N TRP A 241 -23.15 4.40 1.68
CA TRP A 241 -22.37 5.15 2.66
C TRP A 241 -20.90 4.68 2.67
N ILE A 242 -20.69 3.36 2.56
CA ILE A 242 -19.35 2.79 2.49
C ILE A 242 -18.62 3.32 1.25
N LEU A 243 -19.27 3.34 0.09
CA LEU A 243 -18.71 3.89 -1.16
C LEU A 243 -18.26 5.35 -0.97
N ILE A 244 -19.12 6.19 -0.42
CA ILE A 244 -18.85 7.62 -0.26
C ILE A 244 -17.71 7.83 0.74
N PHE A 245 -17.79 7.22 1.92
CA PHE A 245 -16.79 7.46 2.96
C PHE A 245 -15.45 6.80 2.67
N SER A 246 -15.42 5.64 2.01
CA SER A 246 -14.16 5.05 1.52
C SER A 246 -13.48 5.93 0.47
N ALA A 247 -14.23 6.48 -0.47
CA ALA A 247 -13.68 7.39 -1.46
C ALA A 247 -13.14 8.69 -0.81
N LEU A 248 -13.86 9.27 0.15
CA LEU A 248 -13.40 10.44 0.89
C LEU A 248 -12.12 10.13 1.70
N ASP A 249 -12.06 8.99 2.37
CA ASP A 249 -10.88 8.56 3.11
C ASP A 249 -9.67 8.35 2.17
N ALA A 250 -9.89 7.70 1.03
CA ALA A 250 -8.86 7.53 0.01
C ALA A 250 -8.34 8.88 -0.55
N PHE A 251 -9.20 9.89 -0.67
CA PHE A 251 -8.81 11.24 -1.05
C PHE A 251 -7.86 11.86 -0.02
N PHE A 252 -8.18 11.79 1.27
CA PHE A 252 -7.30 12.30 2.33
C PHE A 252 -6.03 11.47 2.46
N ALA A 253 -6.07 10.15 2.28
CA ALA A 253 -4.90 9.30 2.20
C ALA A 253 -3.97 9.71 1.04
N GLY A 254 -4.55 10.09 -0.10
CA GLY A 254 -3.83 10.65 -1.24
C GLY A 254 -3.12 11.96 -0.91
N ILE A 255 -3.74 12.85 -0.15
CA ILE A 255 -3.13 14.11 0.31
C ILE A 255 -1.99 13.83 1.31
N LEU A 256 -2.20 12.90 2.23
CA LEU A 256 -1.26 12.60 3.32
C LEU A 256 0.00 11.89 2.85
N SER A 257 -0.13 10.89 1.98
CA SER A 257 0.97 10.00 1.60
C SER A 257 2.21 10.72 1.07
N PRO A 258 2.13 11.66 0.08
CA PRO A 258 3.32 12.36 -0.41
C PRO A 258 3.97 13.25 0.66
N ARG A 259 3.16 13.91 1.48
CA ARG A 259 3.65 14.84 2.53
C ARG A 259 4.37 14.13 3.66
N LEU A 260 3.84 12.98 4.06
CA LEU A 260 4.48 12.15 5.07
C LEU A 260 5.81 11.60 4.59
N GLN A 261 5.87 11.18 3.32
CA GLN A 261 7.12 10.74 2.71
C GLN A 261 8.13 11.91 2.64
N GLU A 262 7.71 13.10 2.22
CA GLU A 262 8.56 14.29 2.23
C GLU A 262 9.10 14.61 3.64
N LEU A 263 8.23 14.62 4.65
CA LEU A 263 8.60 14.89 6.04
C LEU A 263 9.62 13.87 6.56
N ILE A 264 9.41 12.60 6.28
CA ILE A 264 10.30 11.51 6.68
C ILE A 264 11.64 11.65 5.98
N PHE A 265 11.65 11.86 4.66
CA PHE A 265 12.88 11.93 3.88
C PHE A 265 13.75 13.15 4.20
N LYS A 266 13.14 14.27 4.61
CA LYS A 266 13.90 15.46 5.05
C LYS A 266 14.65 15.26 6.38
N GLN A 267 14.23 14.28 7.18
CA GLN A 267 14.82 14.03 8.51
C GLN A 267 15.83 12.89 8.52
N ILE A 268 15.99 12.18 7.40
CA ILE A 268 16.80 10.97 7.32
C ILE A 268 18.02 11.23 6.43
N PRO A 269 19.25 10.88 6.87
CA PRO A 269 20.42 10.89 6.03
C PRO A 269 20.27 9.99 4.81
N GLU A 270 20.76 10.42 3.64
CA GLU A 270 20.65 9.65 2.38
C GLU A 270 21.18 8.21 2.50
N GLU A 271 22.23 8.01 3.28
CA GLU A 271 22.90 6.72 3.50
C GLU A 271 21.98 5.68 4.18
N SER A 272 21.08 6.11 5.07
CA SER A 272 20.16 5.23 5.81
C SER A 272 18.77 5.14 5.22
N MET A 273 18.50 5.88 4.13
CA MET A 273 17.16 6.07 3.57
C MET A 273 16.50 4.76 3.10
N GLY A 274 17.26 3.89 2.45
CA GLY A 274 16.76 2.58 2.01
C GLY A 274 16.34 1.66 3.17
N ALA A 275 17.15 1.63 4.22
CA ALA A 275 16.87 0.80 5.40
C ALA A 275 15.72 1.37 6.24
N VAL A 276 15.62 2.69 6.35
CA VAL A 276 14.50 3.36 7.02
C VAL A 276 13.21 3.16 6.23
N GLN A 277 13.23 3.28 4.90
CA GLN A 277 12.06 3.00 4.04
C GLN A 277 11.57 1.56 4.19
N SER A 278 12.47 0.60 4.30
CA SER A 278 12.13 -0.80 4.54
C SER A 278 11.46 -1.00 5.91
N SER A 279 11.93 -0.30 6.94
CA SER A 279 11.35 -0.35 8.29
C SER A 279 9.98 0.32 8.35
N ILE A 280 9.79 1.46 7.66
CA ILE A 280 8.48 2.11 7.52
C ILE A 280 7.50 1.17 6.83
N GLY A 281 7.93 0.54 5.74
CA GLY A 281 7.10 -0.43 5.04
C GLY A 281 6.71 -1.63 5.90
N ALA A 282 7.63 -2.13 6.74
CA ALA A 282 7.28 -3.19 7.68
C ALA A 282 6.16 -2.75 8.65
N ILE A 283 6.22 -1.54 9.17
CA ILE A 283 5.19 -1.02 10.08
C ILE A 283 3.87 -0.76 9.33
N THR A 284 3.93 -0.12 8.15
CA THR A 284 2.72 0.33 7.43
C THR A 284 2.09 -0.71 6.51
N VAL A 285 2.73 -1.86 6.29
CA VAL A 285 2.20 -2.96 5.47
C VAL A 285 1.99 -4.22 6.28
N VAL A 286 3.00 -4.68 7.04
CA VAL A 286 2.91 -5.94 7.78
C VAL A 286 1.92 -5.82 8.93
N LEU A 287 2.00 -4.76 9.71
CA LEU A 287 1.13 -4.57 10.86
C LEU A 287 -0.36 -4.46 10.48
N PRO A 288 -0.76 -3.62 9.50
CA PRO A 288 -2.14 -3.61 9.01
C PRO A 288 -2.61 -4.94 8.44
N SER A 289 -1.74 -5.68 7.75
CA SER A 289 -2.09 -6.99 7.20
C SER A 289 -2.42 -8.01 8.30
N LEU A 290 -1.65 -8.02 9.39
CA LEU A 290 -1.93 -8.87 10.55
C LEU A 290 -3.25 -8.48 11.23
N PHE A 291 -3.51 -7.18 11.40
CA PHE A 291 -4.79 -6.70 11.92
C PHE A 291 -5.95 -7.08 10.99
N THR A 292 -5.78 -6.96 9.67
CA THR A 292 -6.81 -7.34 8.70
C THR A 292 -7.17 -8.82 8.83
N ILE A 293 -6.19 -9.73 8.97
CA ILE A 293 -6.44 -11.16 9.15
C ILE A 293 -7.26 -11.39 10.43
N ALA A 294 -6.87 -10.77 11.54
CA ALA A 294 -7.60 -10.88 12.81
C ALA A 294 -9.04 -10.33 12.67
N LEU A 295 -9.20 -9.16 12.06
CA LEU A 295 -10.50 -8.50 11.88
C LEU A 295 -11.42 -9.30 10.96
N VAL A 296 -10.91 -9.86 9.85
CA VAL A 296 -11.69 -10.72 8.95
C VAL A 296 -12.10 -12.01 9.67
N THR A 297 -11.23 -12.58 10.49
CA THR A 297 -11.57 -13.76 11.32
C THR A 297 -12.67 -13.44 12.32
N ILE A 298 -12.63 -12.26 12.96
CA ILE A 298 -13.71 -11.80 13.85
C ILE A 298 -15.00 -11.59 13.06
N ALA A 299 -14.92 -10.98 11.85
CA ALA A 299 -16.08 -10.74 10.99
C ALA A 299 -16.80 -12.04 10.61
N THR A 300 -16.04 -13.05 10.22
CA THR A 300 -16.58 -14.36 9.80
C THR A 300 -17.13 -15.17 10.97
N SER A 301 -16.56 -15.02 12.18
CA SER A 301 -16.96 -15.80 13.36
C SER A 301 -18.07 -15.13 14.17
N PHE A 302 -18.05 -13.80 14.31
CA PHE A 302 -18.93 -13.04 15.20
C PHE A 302 -19.79 -11.99 14.49
N GLY A 303 -19.63 -11.88 13.16
CA GLY A 303 -20.40 -10.96 12.33
C GLY A 303 -19.81 -9.54 12.25
N THR A 304 -20.42 -8.73 11.39
CA THR A 304 -19.93 -7.38 11.05
C THR A 304 -20.01 -6.39 12.22
N LEU A 305 -20.97 -6.55 13.15
CA LEU A 305 -21.09 -5.71 14.34
C LEU A 305 -19.87 -5.87 15.27
N ALA A 306 -19.39 -7.10 15.48
CA ALA A 306 -18.22 -7.35 16.33
C ALA A 306 -16.96 -6.69 15.76
N VAL A 307 -16.76 -6.77 14.44
CA VAL A 307 -15.64 -6.08 13.76
C VAL A 307 -15.77 -4.56 13.91
N SER A 308 -16.96 -4.02 13.71
CA SER A 308 -17.19 -2.57 13.85
C SER A 308 -16.84 -2.07 15.26
N PHE A 309 -17.14 -2.84 16.30
CA PHE A 309 -16.72 -2.54 17.67
C PHE A 309 -15.21 -2.52 17.85
N VAL A 310 -14.49 -3.51 17.31
CA VAL A 310 -13.02 -3.58 17.40
C VAL A 310 -12.38 -2.44 16.61
N LEU A 311 -12.90 -2.13 15.42
CA LEU A 311 -12.46 -0.99 14.63
C LEU A 311 -12.70 0.33 15.32
N LEU A 312 -13.84 0.50 16.01
CA LEU A 312 -14.14 1.68 16.82
C LEU A 312 -13.06 1.87 17.90
N LEU A 313 -12.70 0.82 18.63
CA LEU A 313 -11.63 0.89 19.64
C LEU A 313 -10.30 1.30 19.02
N PHE A 314 -9.93 0.75 17.86
CA PHE A 314 -8.71 1.12 17.15
C PHE A 314 -8.72 2.60 16.75
N LEU A 315 -9.83 3.10 16.22
CA LEU A 315 -9.95 4.50 15.83
C LEU A 315 -9.94 5.45 17.05
N LEU A 316 -10.53 5.06 18.18
CA LEU A 316 -10.43 5.83 19.41
C LEU A 316 -8.99 5.91 19.94
N VAL A 317 -8.25 4.82 19.88
CA VAL A 317 -6.82 4.81 20.20
C VAL A 317 -6.03 5.72 19.24
N ALA A 318 -6.27 5.63 17.93
CA ALA A 318 -5.63 6.51 16.95
C ALA A 318 -5.96 7.98 17.20
N PHE A 319 -7.21 8.30 17.58
CA PHE A 319 -7.66 9.65 17.92
C PHE A 319 -6.97 10.17 19.18
N ALA A 320 -6.87 9.34 20.22
CA ALA A 320 -6.15 9.67 21.46
C ALA A 320 -4.66 9.92 21.20
N MET A 321 -4.03 9.10 20.34
CA MET A 321 -2.65 9.30 19.91
C MET A 321 -2.47 10.62 19.15
N LEU A 322 -3.43 10.98 18.28
CA LEU A 322 -3.38 12.22 17.50
C LEU A 322 -3.52 13.48 18.37
N LEU A 323 -4.30 13.42 19.46
CA LEU A 323 -4.40 14.52 20.43
C LEU A 323 -3.06 14.83 21.11
N ASN A 324 -2.22 13.83 21.32
CA ASN A 324 -0.90 13.99 21.94
C ASN A 324 0.16 14.58 20.99
N ILE A 325 -0.13 14.70 19.69
CA ILE A 325 0.77 15.33 18.73
C ILE A 325 0.62 16.85 18.84
N ARG A 326 1.60 17.54 19.45
CA ARG A 326 1.67 19.01 19.51
C ARG A 326 1.83 19.61 18.11
N GLU A 327 1.34 20.85 17.89
CA GLU A 327 1.21 21.52 16.57
C GLU A 327 2.52 21.81 15.78
N SER A 328 3.63 21.25 16.14
CA SER A 328 4.92 21.48 15.48
C SER A 328 5.29 20.45 14.40
N VAL A 329 4.27 19.85 13.76
CA VAL A 329 4.47 18.95 12.59
C VAL A 329 3.83 19.56 11.36
#